data_c57d5e9333ed6a295f8a4efece0080f2
#
_entry.id   c57d5e9333ed6a295f8a4efece0080f2
#
_cell.length_a   1.000
_cell.length_b   1.000
_cell.length_c   1.000
_cell.angle_alpha   90.00
_cell.angle_beta   90.00
_cell.angle_gamma   90.00
#
_symmetry.space_group_name_H-M   'P 1'
#
loop_
_entity.id
_entity.type
_entity.pdbx_description
1 polymer ?
#
loop_
_entity_poly.entity_id
_entity_poly.type
_entity_poly.pdbx_seq_one_letter_code
_entity_poly.pdbx_strand_id
1 'polypeptide(L)'
;MSTDDRIERAREIYLRAVYGGDGSALAEAERGLDAVEADVALARGRLLHARFQTEPAVRTEPAVEDPAELPLFEHALALYRAVGDTRGEAEASFWIGCLHQFVRRDDETAVPYLELAERAGDRWTRSEALRHLGISAHAAGRLDEARDRLEESSRLRREVGALPGVASNMVGLAYIAAAQDRRADALATLDEAQTIAEAHGAHAILRHIEEARTRI
;
A
#
# COMPACT_ATOMS: atom_id res chain seq x y z
N MET A 1 5.31 -4.23 -20.96
CA MET A 1 4.77 -3.27 -21.95
C MET A 1 4.28 -2.08 -21.14
N SER A 2 4.69 -0.85 -21.49
CA SER A 2 4.26 0.35 -20.79
C SER A 2 2.78 0.67 -21.09
N THR A 3 2.18 1.58 -20.31
CA THR A 3 0.82 2.09 -20.59
C THR A 3 0.73 2.70 -21.97
N ASP A 4 1.73 3.51 -22.35
CA ASP A 4 1.79 4.15 -23.68
C ASP A 4 1.89 3.12 -24.79
N ASP A 5 2.68 2.05 -24.63
CA ASP A 5 2.79 0.97 -25.60
C ASP A 5 1.44 0.26 -25.84
N ARG A 6 0.63 0.08 -24.79
CA ARG A 6 -0.70 -0.56 -24.89
C ARG A 6 -1.68 0.31 -25.69
N ILE A 7 -1.66 1.61 -25.48
CA ILE A 7 -2.49 2.57 -26.21
C ILE A 7 -2.09 2.63 -27.69
N GLU A 8 -0.80 2.73 -27.98
CA GLU A 8 -0.31 2.72 -29.38
C GLU A 8 -0.64 1.41 -30.09
N ARG A 9 -0.49 0.25 -29.40
CA ARG A 9 -0.88 -1.05 -29.96
C ARG A 9 -2.38 -1.10 -30.29
N ALA A 10 -3.24 -0.58 -29.43
CA ALA A 10 -4.68 -0.51 -29.71
C ALA A 10 -4.97 0.31 -30.96
N ARG A 11 -4.26 1.44 -31.16
CA ARG A 11 -4.34 2.26 -32.38
C ARG A 11 -3.90 1.50 -33.63
N GLU A 12 -2.78 0.77 -33.56
CA GLU A 12 -2.30 -0.05 -34.68
C GLU A 12 -3.31 -1.14 -35.06
N ILE A 13 -3.90 -1.81 -34.05
CA ILE A 13 -4.93 -2.84 -34.26
C ILE A 13 -6.17 -2.22 -34.90
N TYR A 14 -6.61 -1.03 -34.44
CA TYR A 14 -7.72 -0.30 -35.05
C TYR A 14 -7.47 -0.03 -36.52
N LEU A 15 -6.29 0.51 -36.91
CA LEU A 15 -5.97 0.79 -38.28
C LEU A 15 -5.95 -0.48 -39.16
N ARG A 16 -5.45 -1.59 -38.64
CA ARG A 16 -5.45 -2.88 -39.32
C ARG A 16 -6.88 -3.41 -39.53
N ALA A 17 -7.72 -3.29 -38.51
CA ALA A 17 -9.12 -3.71 -38.61
C ALA A 17 -9.90 -2.89 -39.65
N VAL A 18 -9.76 -1.55 -39.59
CA VAL A 18 -10.53 -0.64 -40.47
C VAL A 18 -10.05 -0.67 -41.91
N TYR A 19 -8.75 -0.63 -42.16
CA TYR A 19 -8.18 -0.53 -43.52
C TYR A 19 -7.76 -1.87 -44.08
N GLY A 20 -7.38 -2.84 -43.24
CA GLY A 20 -6.93 -4.17 -43.66
C GLY A 20 -8.03 -5.24 -43.57
N GLY A 21 -9.17 -4.92 -42.96
CA GLY A 21 -10.27 -5.88 -42.75
C GLY A 21 -9.96 -6.98 -41.70
N ASP A 22 -8.86 -6.85 -40.93
CA ASP A 22 -8.45 -7.84 -39.92
C ASP A 22 -8.80 -7.37 -38.52
N GLY A 23 -9.94 -7.79 -38.03
CA GLY A 23 -10.42 -7.54 -36.66
C GLY A 23 -10.02 -8.59 -35.62
N SER A 24 -9.18 -9.56 -35.98
CA SER A 24 -8.84 -10.72 -35.11
C SER A 24 -8.23 -10.34 -33.76
N ALA A 25 -7.52 -9.20 -33.66
CA ALA A 25 -6.87 -8.73 -32.45
C ALA A 25 -7.64 -7.67 -31.65
N LEU A 26 -8.88 -7.30 -32.05
CA LEU A 26 -9.65 -6.25 -31.36
C LEU A 26 -9.87 -6.57 -29.88
N ALA A 27 -10.26 -7.80 -29.55
CA ALA A 27 -10.49 -8.22 -28.17
C ALA A 27 -9.19 -8.23 -27.33
N GLU A 28 -8.03 -8.44 -27.95
CA GLU A 28 -6.73 -8.31 -27.27
C GLU A 28 -6.42 -6.85 -26.94
N ALA A 29 -6.70 -5.96 -27.90
CA ALA A 29 -6.54 -4.51 -27.70
C ALA A 29 -7.43 -3.99 -26.59
N GLU A 30 -8.69 -4.42 -26.54
CA GLU A 30 -9.66 -4.06 -25.51
C GLU A 30 -9.17 -4.47 -24.12
N ARG A 31 -8.77 -5.73 -23.92
CA ARG A 31 -8.15 -6.17 -22.64
C ARG A 31 -6.89 -5.38 -22.28
N GLY A 32 -6.09 -4.99 -23.26
CA GLY A 32 -4.95 -4.11 -23.05
C GLY A 32 -5.33 -2.73 -22.51
N LEU A 33 -6.44 -2.17 -23.01
CA LEU A 33 -6.98 -0.88 -22.54
C LEU A 33 -7.64 -1.01 -21.16
N ASP A 34 -8.34 -2.10 -20.88
CA ASP A 34 -8.88 -2.39 -19.52
C ASP A 34 -7.77 -2.38 -18.47
N ALA A 35 -6.61 -2.96 -18.78
CA ALA A 35 -5.46 -2.93 -17.89
C ALA A 35 -4.88 -1.50 -17.70
N VAL A 36 -4.91 -0.66 -18.75
CA VAL A 36 -4.54 0.76 -18.64
C VAL A 36 -5.52 1.53 -17.77
N GLU A 37 -6.81 1.29 -17.94
CA GLU A 37 -7.86 1.91 -17.13
C GLU A 37 -7.71 1.54 -15.65
N ALA A 38 -7.41 0.27 -15.35
CA ALA A 38 -7.11 -0.19 -14.01
C ALA A 38 -5.92 0.54 -13.39
N ASP A 39 -4.79 0.66 -14.13
CA ASP A 39 -3.60 1.39 -13.68
C ASP A 39 -3.93 2.85 -13.35
N VAL A 40 -4.74 3.51 -14.19
CA VAL A 40 -5.15 4.92 -13.99
C VAL A 40 -6.08 5.07 -12.78
N ALA A 41 -7.07 4.17 -12.63
CA ALA A 41 -7.98 4.19 -11.50
C ALA A 41 -7.24 4.00 -10.18
N LEU A 42 -6.34 2.99 -10.12
CA LEU A 42 -5.49 2.73 -8.96
C LEU A 42 -4.62 3.94 -8.61
N ALA A 43 -3.97 4.55 -9.60
CA ALA A 43 -3.12 5.72 -9.40
C ALA A 43 -3.92 6.91 -8.86
N ARG A 44 -5.12 7.17 -9.36
CA ARG A 44 -6.00 8.24 -8.86
C ARG A 44 -6.42 7.99 -7.41
N GLY A 45 -6.86 6.78 -7.06
CA GLY A 45 -7.19 6.41 -5.68
C GLY A 45 -6.03 6.64 -4.73
N ARG A 46 -4.81 6.26 -5.11
CA ARG A 46 -3.58 6.50 -4.32
C ARG A 46 -3.31 7.99 -4.07
N LEU A 47 -3.58 8.85 -5.05
CA LEU A 47 -3.44 10.30 -4.87
C LEU A 47 -4.47 10.88 -3.89
N LEU A 48 -5.71 10.36 -3.90
CA LEU A 48 -6.73 10.73 -2.91
C LEU A 48 -6.32 10.28 -1.51
N HIS A 49 -5.85 9.03 -1.37
CA HIS A 49 -5.33 8.51 -0.11
C HIS A 49 -4.16 9.35 0.43
N ALA A 50 -3.22 9.75 -0.44
CA ALA A 50 -2.09 10.58 -0.05
C ALA A 50 -2.55 11.98 0.44
N ARG A 51 -3.59 12.56 -0.15
CA ARG A 51 -4.18 13.83 0.34
C ARG A 51 -4.73 13.69 1.75
N PHE A 52 -5.47 12.61 2.03
CA PHE A 52 -5.97 12.31 3.36
C PHE A 52 -4.83 12.26 4.40
N GLN A 53 -3.69 11.62 4.06
CA GLN A 53 -2.54 11.50 4.97
C GLN A 53 -1.74 12.80 5.15
N THR A 54 -1.71 13.67 4.13
CA THR A 54 -0.85 14.88 4.12
C THR A 54 -1.59 16.14 4.50
N GLU A 55 -2.93 16.12 4.58
CA GLU A 55 -3.68 17.28 5.06
C GLU A 55 -3.26 17.61 6.51
N PRO A 56 -2.88 18.90 6.77
CA PRO A 56 -2.40 19.28 8.10
C PRO A 56 -3.47 19.01 9.15
N ALA A 57 -3.07 18.43 10.29
CA ALA A 57 -3.92 18.25 11.47
C ALA A 57 -4.43 19.59 12.08
N VAL A 58 -4.25 20.71 11.40
CA VAL A 58 -4.71 22.06 11.79
C VAL A 58 -6.21 22.25 11.53
N ARG A 59 -6.87 21.31 10.84
CA ARG A 59 -8.33 21.36 10.69
C ARG A 59 -8.99 21.02 12.03
N THR A 60 -9.93 21.87 12.45
CA THR A 60 -10.82 21.63 13.58
C THR A 60 -11.76 20.45 13.37
N GLU A 61 -11.79 19.89 12.16
CA GLU A 61 -12.57 18.70 11.77
C GLU A 61 -11.64 17.55 11.38
N PRO A 62 -12.00 16.29 11.73
CA PRO A 62 -11.24 15.12 11.29
C PRO A 62 -11.19 15.07 9.77
N ALA A 63 -10.08 14.58 9.22
CA ALA A 63 -9.95 14.34 7.79
C ALA A 63 -11.09 13.41 7.31
N VAL A 64 -11.78 13.80 6.24
CA VAL A 64 -12.94 13.10 5.71
C VAL A 64 -12.49 12.26 4.51
N GLU A 65 -12.98 11.02 4.45
CA GLU A 65 -12.80 10.14 3.29
C GLU A 65 -13.31 10.82 2.01
N ASP A 66 -12.50 10.81 0.95
CA ASP A 66 -12.99 11.24 -0.37
C ASP A 66 -13.92 10.15 -0.93
N PRO A 67 -15.19 10.47 -1.24
CA PRO A 67 -16.16 9.48 -1.70
C PRO A 67 -15.78 8.77 -3.00
N ALA A 68 -14.82 9.29 -3.76
CA ALA A 68 -14.31 8.66 -4.97
C ALA A 68 -13.19 7.65 -4.71
N GLU A 69 -12.57 7.63 -3.53
CA GLU A 69 -11.37 6.82 -3.25
C GLU A 69 -11.68 5.32 -3.36
N LEU A 70 -12.63 4.82 -2.57
CA LEU A 70 -12.98 3.39 -2.61
C LEU A 70 -13.49 2.94 -3.99
N PRO A 71 -14.44 3.64 -4.65
CA PRO A 71 -14.87 3.28 -5.99
C PRO A 71 -13.72 3.16 -7.02
N LEU A 72 -12.69 3.99 -6.92
CA LEU A 72 -11.53 3.89 -7.80
C LEU A 72 -10.71 2.61 -7.56
N PHE A 73 -10.50 2.23 -6.31
CA PHE A 73 -9.80 0.99 -5.97
C PHE A 73 -10.62 -0.25 -6.34
N GLU A 74 -11.93 -0.24 -6.10
CA GLU A 74 -12.83 -1.33 -6.48
C GLU A 74 -12.92 -1.50 -8.00
N HIS A 75 -12.96 -0.40 -8.75
CA HIS A 75 -12.94 -0.42 -10.20
C HIS A 75 -11.63 -1.01 -10.74
N ALA A 76 -10.49 -0.56 -10.22
CA ALA A 76 -9.20 -1.14 -10.56
C ALA A 76 -9.15 -2.65 -10.27
N LEU A 77 -9.62 -3.06 -9.09
CA LEU A 77 -9.68 -4.46 -8.68
C LEU A 77 -10.53 -5.31 -9.66
N ALA A 78 -11.70 -4.81 -10.06
CA ALA A 78 -12.58 -5.50 -10.99
C ALA A 78 -11.92 -5.68 -12.37
N LEU A 79 -11.26 -4.64 -12.88
CA LEU A 79 -10.55 -4.69 -14.17
C LEU A 79 -9.34 -5.64 -14.13
N TYR A 80 -8.50 -5.57 -13.08
CA TYR A 80 -7.37 -6.49 -12.94
C TYR A 80 -7.82 -7.95 -12.88
N ARG A 81 -8.93 -8.25 -12.18
CA ARG A 81 -9.55 -9.58 -12.18
C ARG A 81 -10.00 -10.01 -13.57
N ALA A 82 -10.66 -9.12 -14.30
CA ALA A 82 -11.18 -9.40 -15.65
C ALA A 82 -10.05 -9.73 -16.64
N VAL A 83 -8.90 -9.04 -16.53
CA VAL A 83 -7.74 -9.28 -17.40
C VAL A 83 -6.77 -10.36 -16.87
N GLY A 84 -7.01 -10.89 -15.65
CA GLY A 84 -6.18 -11.92 -15.03
C GLY A 84 -4.84 -11.42 -14.50
N ASP A 85 -4.72 -10.12 -14.19
CA ASP A 85 -3.53 -9.52 -13.57
C ASP A 85 -3.57 -9.71 -12.04
N THR A 86 -3.01 -10.82 -11.58
CA THR A 86 -2.95 -11.16 -10.14
C THR A 86 -2.11 -10.18 -9.33
N ARG A 87 -1.09 -9.54 -9.93
CA ARG A 87 -0.28 -8.53 -9.27
C ARG A 87 -1.09 -7.25 -9.06
N GLY A 88 -1.78 -6.76 -10.09
CA GLY A 88 -2.66 -5.60 -10.00
C GLY A 88 -3.82 -5.85 -9.03
N GLU A 89 -4.40 -7.06 -9.04
CA GLU A 89 -5.42 -7.46 -8.06
C GLU A 89 -4.92 -7.35 -6.62
N ALA A 90 -3.71 -7.84 -6.34
CA ALA A 90 -3.10 -7.76 -5.01
C ALA A 90 -2.85 -6.31 -4.59
N GLU A 91 -2.35 -5.46 -5.49
CA GLU A 91 -2.09 -4.05 -5.20
C GLU A 91 -3.38 -3.26 -4.95
N ALA A 92 -4.42 -3.46 -5.76
CA ALA A 92 -5.73 -2.83 -5.55
C ALA A 92 -6.36 -3.30 -4.22
N SER A 93 -6.27 -4.59 -3.90
CA SER A 93 -6.73 -5.14 -2.61
C SER A 93 -5.98 -4.52 -1.44
N PHE A 94 -4.67 -4.34 -1.54
CA PHE A 94 -3.89 -3.64 -0.51
C PHE A 94 -4.46 -2.25 -0.21
N TRP A 95 -4.75 -1.44 -1.23
CA TRP A 95 -5.28 -0.09 -1.03
C TRP A 95 -6.70 -0.07 -0.46
N ILE A 96 -7.56 -1.02 -0.84
CA ILE A 96 -8.88 -1.20 -0.20
C ILE A 96 -8.69 -1.52 1.28
N GLY A 97 -7.78 -2.44 1.63
CA GLY A 97 -7.45 -2.76 3.01
C GLY A 97 -6.94 -1.55 3.80
N CYS A 98 -6.04 -0.73 3.20
CA CYS A 98 -5.55 0.50 3.82
C CYS A 98 -6.67 1.51 4.12
N LEU A 99 -7.58 1.71 3.16
CA LEU A 99 -8.72 2.60 3.34
C LEU A 99 -9.59 2.15 4.52
N HIS A 100 -9.97 0.89 4.55
CA HIS A 100 -10.76 0.35 5.65
C HIS A 100 -10.03 0.47 7.00
N GLN A 101 -8.73 0.14 7.05
CA GLN A 101 -7.96 0.17 8.29
C GLN A 101 -7.74 1.59 8.82
N PHE A 102 -7.25 2.53 7.97
CA PHE A 102 -6.82 3.83 8.45
C PHE A 102 -7.91 4.89 8.40
N VAL A 103 -8.74 4.88 7.36
CA VAL A 103 -9.75 5.90 7.19
C VAL A 103 -11.01 5.53 7.96
N ARG A 104 -11.50 4.29 7.79
CA ARG A 104 -12.74 3.81 8.38
C ARG A 104 -12.59 3.19 9.77
N ARG A 105 -11.34 2.86 10.17
CA ARG A 105 -11.03 2.17 11.43
C ARG A 105 -11.73 0.80 11.56
N ASP A 106 -11.84 0.11 10.44
CA ASP A 106 -12.52 -1.18 10.29
C ASP A 106 -11.51 -2.28 9.92
N ASP A 107 -10.84 -2.82 10.93
CA ASP A 107 -9.88 -3.92 10.76
C ASP A 107 -10.55 -5.22 10.31
N GLU A 108 -11.80 -5.45 10.67
CA GLU A 108 -12.53 -6.67 10.29
C GLU A 108 -12.68 -6.75 8.77
N THR A 109 -13.07 -5.65 8.13
CA THR A 109 -13.15 -5.57 6.67
C THR A 109 -11.77 -5.46 6.01
N ALA A 110 -10.79 -4.80 6.65
CA ALA A 110 -9.46 -4.59 6.08
C ALA A 110 -8.64 -5.87 5.95
N VAL A 111 -8.64 -6.72 6.99
CA VAL A 111 -7.74 -7.89 7.09
C VAL A 111 -7.85 -8.85 5.91
N PRO A 112 -9.03 -9.27 5.42
CA PRO A 112 -9.13 -10.16 4.26
C PRO A 112 -8.47 -9.61 2.99
N TYR A 113 -8.57 -8.31 2.73
CA TYR A 113 -7.93 -7.64 1.58
C TYR A 113 -6.40 -7.59 1.75
N LEU A 114 -5.93 -7.28 2.96
CA LEU A 114 -4.50 -7.25 3.28
C LEU A 114 -3.87 -8.64 3.17
N GLU A 115 -4.56 -9.69 3.60
CA GLU A 115 -4.11 -11.08 3.45
C GLU A 115 -4.03 -11.52 1.98
N LEU A 116 -4.96 -11.07 1.13
CA LEU A 116 -4.87 -11.32 -0.31
C LEU A 116 -3.62 -10.63 -0.88
N ALA A 117 -3.37 -9.38 -0.51
CA ALA A 117 -2.21 -8.63 -0.93
C ALA A 117 -0.89 -9.26 -0.43
N GLU A 118 -0.86 -9.80 0.77
CA GLU A 118 0.30 -10.54 1.31
C GLU A 118 0.60 -11.78 0.48
N ARG A 119 -0.43 -12.57 0.12
CA ARG A 119 -0.26 -13.85 -0.59
C ARG A 119 0.11 -13.68 -2.05
N ALA A 120 -0.50 -12.72 -2.75
CA ALA A 120 -0.45 -12.58 -4.21
C ALA A 120 0.39 -11.39 -4.70
N GLY A 121 0.76 -10.47 -3.81
CA GLY A 121 1.52 -9.26 -4.14
C GLY A 121 3.00 -9.54 -4.46
N ASP A 122 3.59 -8.65 -5.23
CA ASP A 122 5.04 -8.60 -5.39
C ASP A 122 5.72 -8.25 -4.04
N ARG A 123 7.07 -8.25 -4.02
CA ARG A 123 7.82 -7.97 -2.77
C ARG A 123 7.43 -6.65 -2.11
N TRP A 124 7.17 -5.62 -2.91
CA TRP A 124 6.75 -4.32 -2.40
C TRP A 124 5.37 -4.42 -1.74
N THR A 125 4.35 -4.83 -2.51
CA THR A 125 2.97 -4.96 -2.04
C THR A 125 2.87 -5.89 -0.83
N ARG A 126 3.58 -7.03 -0.87
CA ARG A 126 3.65 -7.96 0.25
C ARG A 126 4.24 -7.31 1.51
N SER A 127 5.32 -6.51 1.36
CA SER A 127 5.93 -5.85 2.50
C SER A 127 5.00 -4.81 3.14
N GLU A 128 4.24 -4.10 2.33
CA GLU A 128 3.24 -3.14 2.80
C GLU A 128 2.09 -3.87 3.52
N ALA A 129 1.54 -4.93 2.92
CA ALA A 129 0.46 -5.73 3.52
C ALA A 129 0.86 -6.32 4.87
N LEU A 130 2.07 -6.89 4.98
CA LEU A 130 2.61 -7.41 6.24
C LEU A 130 2.69 -6.35 7.33
N ARG A 131 3.12 -5.12 7.00
CA ARG A 131 3.10 -4.00 7.95
C ARG A 131 1.70 -3.75 8.49
N HIS A 132 0.73 -3.65 7.62
CA HIS A 132 -0.66 -3.35 7.97
C HIS A 132 -1.30 -4.47 8.79
N LEU A 133 -1.05 -5.72 8.41
CA LEU A 133 -1.46 -6.90 9.20
C LEU A 133 -0.77 -6.92 10.58
N GLY A 134 0.50 -6.49 10.65
CA GLY A 134 1.20 -6.32 11.92
C GLY A 134 0.56 -5.25 12.82
N ILE A 135 0.09 -4.15 12.24
CA ILE A 135 -0.66 -3.11 12.97
C ILE A 135 -1.98 -3.66 13.53
N SER A 136 -2.76 -4.40 12.71
CA SER A 136 -3.99 -5.05 13.18
C SER A 136 -3.73 -6.07 14.29
N ALA A 137 -2.66 -6.87 14.16
CA ALA A 137 -2.27 -7.83 15.18
C ALA A 137 -1.88 -7.13 16.49
N HIS A 138 -1.12 -6.04 16.42
CA HIS A 138 -0.77 -5.23 17.60
C HIS A 138 -2.00 -4.64 18.29
N ALA A 139 -2.93 -4.05 17.53
CA ALA A 139 -4.18 -3.50 18.04
C ALA A 139 -5.04 -4.57 18.74
N ALA A 140 -4.97 -5.82 18.26
CA ALA A 140 -5.64 -6.98 18.86
C ALA A 140 -4.86 -7.63 20.02
N GLY A 141 -3.73 -7.07 20.45
CA GLY A 141 -2.88 -7.60 21.53
C GLY A 141 -2.06 -8.84 21.18
N ARG A 142 -2.05 -9.25 19.91
CA ARG A 142 -1.25 -10.40 19.42
C ARG A 142 0.18 -9.95 19.12
N LEU A 143 0.94 -9.62 20.17
CA LEU A 143 2.23 -8.93 20.08
C LEU A 143 3.31 -9.74 19.34
N ASP A 144 3.38 -11.06 19.51
CA ASP A 144 4.35 -11.91 18.82
C ASP A 144 4.05 -11.97 17.32
N GLU A 145 2.78 -12.14 16.92
CA GLU A 145 2.37 -12.08 15.53
C GLU A 145 2.68 -10.72 14.90
N ALA A 146 2.40 -9.63 15.62
CA ALA A 146 2.70 -8.27 15.17
C ALA A 146 4.19 -8.07 14.92
N ARG A 147 5.04 -8.54 15.83
CA ARG A 147 6.49 -8.50 15.68
C ARG A 147 6.95 -9.27 14.44
N ASP A 148 6.55 -10.53 14.32
CA ASP A 148 6.99 -11.40 13.22
C ASP A 148 6.61 -10.81 11.85
N ARG A 149 5.40 -10.24 11.73
CA ARG A 149 4.95 -9.55 10.50
C ARG A 149 5.76 -8.29 10.19
N LEU A 150 6.06 -7.45 11.20
CA LEU A 150 6.85 -6.23 11.00
C LEU A 150 8.32 -6.55 10.68
N GLU A 151 8.89 -7.59 11.26
CA GLU A 151 10.25 -8.05 10.95
C GLU A 151 10.34 -8.58 9.52
N GLU A 152 9.39 -9.41 9.09
CA GLU A 152 9.33 -9.91 7.70
C GLU A 152 9.10 -8.76 6.70
N SER A 153 8.19 -7.81 7.01
CA SER A 153 8.03 -6.59 6.23
C SER A 153 9.35 -5.83 6.10
N SER A 154 10.08 -5.66 7.21
CA SER A 154 11.37 -4.96 7.23
C SER A 154 12.43 -5.69 6.40
N ARG A 155 12.45 -7.02 6.42
CA ARG A 155 13.33 -7.84 5.58
C ARG A 155 13.06 -7.58 4.11
N LEU A 156 11.81 -7.67 3.67
CA LEU A 156 11.41 -7.43 2.28
C LEU A 156 11.70 -5.98 1.84
N ARG A 157 11.46 -4.99 2.72
CA ARG A 157 11.76 -3.57 2.44
C ARG A 157 13.25 -3.31 2.25
N ARG A 158 14.12 -3.99 3.00
CA ARG A 158 15.58 -3.93 2.77
C ARG A 158 15.96 -4.49 1.40
N GLU A 159 15.35 -5.61 0.98
CA GLU A 159 15.61 -6.22 -0.33
C GLU A 159 15.22 -5.32 -1.52
N VAL A 160 14.19 -4.50 -1.36
CA VAL A 160 13.74 -3.57 -2.40
C VAL A 160 14.29 -2.14 -2.21
N GLY A 161 15.17 -1.91 -1.23
CA GLY A 161 15.79 -0.61 -0.98
C GLY A 161 14.87 0.42 -0.31
N ALA A 162 13.73 0.01 0.26
CA ALA A 162 12.75 0.90 0.88
C ALA A 162 13.10 1.22 2.35
N LEU A 163 14.28 1.78 2.60
CA LEU A 163 14.83 2.01 3.94
C LEU A 163 13.95 2.94 4.82
N PRO A 164 13.33 4.01 4.32
CA PRO A 164 12.36 4.78 5.12
C PRO A 164 11.22 3.91 5.66
N GLY A 165 10.76 2.93 4.88
CA GLY A 165 9.75 1.98 5.32
C GLY A 165 10.24 1.05 6.43
N VAL A 166 11.53 0.69 6.44
CA VAL A 166 12.15 -0.05 7.55
C VAL A 166 12.09 0.78 8.83
N ALA A 167 12.53 2.05 8.79
CA ALA A 167 12.44 2.95 9.94
C ALA A 167 11.00 3.09 10.47
N SER A 168 10.01 3.15 9.57
CA SER A 168 8.60 3.17 9.94
C SER A 168 8.15 1.88 10.65
N ASN A 169 8.61 0.70 10.23
CA ASN A 169 8.34 -0.56 10.92
C ASN A 169 9.00 -0.62 12.30
N MET A 170 10.20 -0.06 12.44
CA MET A 170 10.93 -0.01 13.72
C MET A 170 10.19 0.80 14.78
N VAL A 171 9.43 1.84 14.40
CA VAL A 171 8.52 2.53 15.32
C VAL A 171 7.47 1.57 15.86
N GLY A 172 6.88 0.73 15.01
CA GLY A 172 5.92 -0.30 15.44
C GLY A 172 6.56 -1.35 16.36
N LEU A 173 7.77 -1.81 16.03
CA LEU A 173 8.54 -2.75 16.86
C LEU A 173 8.88 -2.15 18.22
N ALA A 174 9.18 -0.84 18.29
CA ALA A 174 9.40 -0.15 19.55
C ALA A 174 8.15 -0.13 20.44
N TYR A 175 6.96 0.12 19.88
CA TYR A 175 5.71 0.02 20.63
C TYR A 175 5.46 -1.40 21.14
N ILE A 176 5.76 -2.43 20.34
CA ILE A 176 5.63 -3.83 20.77
C ILE A 176 6.60 -4.13 21.91
N ALA A 177 7.85 -3.70 21.82
CA ALA A 177 8.84 -3.90 22.88
C ALA A 177 8.42 -3.20 24.18
N ALA A 178 7.89 -1.97 24.09
CA ALA A 178 7.37 -1.24 25.24
C ALA A 178 6.17 -1.94 25.89
N ALA A 179 5.24 -2.47 25.07
CA ALA A 179 4.10 -3.25 25.55
C ALA A 179 4.50 -4.57 26.24
N GLN A 180 5.73 -5.03 26.01
CA GLN A 180 6.35 -6.20 26.65
C GLN A 180 7.28 -5.81 27.82
N ASP A 181 7.14 -4.58 28.35
CA ASP A 181 7.99 -4.03 29.44
C ASP A 181 9.50 -3.93 29.09
N ARG A 182 9.86 -3.98 27.80
CA ARG A 182 11.23 -3.88 27.30
C ARG A 182 11.55 -2.45 26.83
N ARG A 183 11.37 -1.47 27.74
CA ARG A 183 11.53 -0.05 27.43
C ARG A 183 12.91 0.31 26.86
N ALA A 184 13.99 -0.27 27.40
CA ALA A 184 15.34 0.01 26.92
C ALA A 184 15.53 -0.44 25.45
N ASP A 185 14.99 -1.61 25.09
CA ASP A 185 15.04 -2.12 23.72
C ASP A 185 14.20 -1.24 22.78
N ALA A 186 13.03 -0.79 23.26
CA ALA A 186 12.17 0.13 22.49
C ALA A 186 12.90 1.43 22.14
N LEU A 187 13.57 2.06 23.10
CA LEU A 187 14.32 3.31 22.88
C LEU A 187 15.51 3.09 21.94
N ALA A 188 16.26 2.00 22.11
CA ALA A 188 17.36 1.65 21.20
C ALA A 188 16.88 1.43 19.76
N THR A 189 15.71 0.78 19.58
CA THR A 189 15.08 0.60 18.27
C THR A 189 14.69 1.95 17.64
N LEU A 190 14.19 2.90 18.43
CA LEU A 190 13.88 4.25 17.94
C LEU A 190 15.12 5.05 17.55
N ASP A 191 16.26 4.88 18.24
CA ASP A 191 17.53 5.53 17.91
C ASP A 191 18.04 5.03 16.54
N GLU A 192 17.97 3.74 16.30
CA GLU A 192 18.32 3.16 14.99
C GLU A 192 17.35 3.63 13.89
N ALA A 193 16.04 3.65 14.16
CA ALA A 193 15.04 4.16 13.23
C ALA A 193 15.29 5.62 12.85
N GLN A 194 15.67 6.45 13.81
CA GLN A 194 16.01 7.85 13.60
C GLN A 194 17.20 7.99 12.65
N THR A 195 18.27 7.23 12.88
CA THR A 195 19.46 7.23 12.02
C THR A 195 19.09 6.95 10.56
N ILE A 196 18.24 5.94 10.32
CA ILE A 196 17.78 5.61 8.97
C ILE A 196 16.91 6.74 8.40
N ALA A 197 15.98 7.27 9.19
CA ALA A 197 15.05 8.31 8.73
C ALA A 197 15.79 9.63 8.38
N GLU A 198 16.78 10.03 9.16
CA GLU A 198 17.63 11.20 8.90
C GLU A 198 18.45 11.03 7.62
N ALA A 199 19.08 9.86 7.44
CA ALA A 199 19.89 9.56 6.25
C ALA A 199 19.08 9.64 4.95
N HIS A 200 17.74 9.47 5.02
CA HIS A 200 16.85 9.46 3.87
C HIS A 200 15.89 10.66 3.81
N GLY A 201 16.02 11.66 4.69
CA GLY A 201 15.15 12.84 4.73
C GLY A 201 13.69 12.50 5.02
N ALA A 202 13.40 11.42 5.75
CA ALA A 202 12.06 10.91 6.00
C ALA A 202 11.37 11.65 7.16
N HIS A 203 11.10 12.95 6.97
CA HIS A 203 10.60 13.86 8.01
C HIS A 203 9.29 13.41 8.68
N ALA A 204 8.40 12.75 7.94
CA ALA A 204 7.17 12.21 8.52
C ALA A 204 7.46 11.12 9.56
N ILE A 205 8.46 10.26 9.28
CA ILE A 205 8.87 9.18 10.18
C ILE A 205 9.59 9.75 11.39
N LEU A 206 10.40 10.79 11.24
CA LEU A 206 11.03 11.48 12.36
C LEU A 206 9.99 12.00 13.36
N ARG A 207 8.89 12.58 12.88
CA ARG A 207 7.78 13.00 13.76
C ARG A 207 7.15 11.83 14.50
N HIS A 208 6.93 10.70 13.84
CA HIS A 208 6.40 9.50 14.49
C HIS A 208 7.35 8.92 15.54
N ILE A 209 8.67 9.02 15.33
CA ILE A 209 9.69 8.61 16.31
C ILE A 209 9.60 9.49 17.56
N GLU A 210 9.52 10.82 17.41
CA GLU A 210 9.37 11.74 18.53
C GLU A 210 8.07 11.49 19.31
N GLU A 211 6.97 11.27 18.60
CA GLU A 211 5.69 10.89 19.23
C GLU A 211 5.82 9.57 20.02
N ALA A 212 6.51 8.57 19.45
CA ALA A 212 6.72 7.29 20.12
C ALA A 212 7.55 7.46 21.40
N ARG A 213 8.64 8.25 21.36
CA ARG A 213 9.48 8.53 22.54
C ARG A 213 8.70 9.18 23.69
N THR A 214 7.71 10.01 23.38
CA THR A 214 6.88 10.66 24.40
C THR A 214 5.85 9.72 25.02
N ARG A 215 5.48 8.63 24.33
CA ARG A 215 4.46 7.66 24.79
C ARG A 215 5.07 6.42 25.45
N ILE A 216 6.29 6.09 25.13
CA ILE A 216 7.07 4.98 25.72
C ILE A 216 7.81 5.45 26.96
#